data_9343da94f4980bee479295eaa9a7df0a
#
_entry.id   9343da94f4980bee479295eaa9a7df0a
#
_cell.length_a   1.000
_cell.length_b   1.000
_cell.length_c   1.000
_cell.angle_alpha   90.00
_cell.angle_beta   90.00
_cell.angle_gamma   90.00
#
_symmetry.space_group_name_H-M   'P 1'
#
loop_
_entity.id
_entity.type
_entity.pdbx_description
1 polymer ?
#
loop_
_entity_poly.entity_id
_entity_poly.type
_entity_poly.pdbx_seq_one_letter_code
_entity_poly.pdbx_strand_id
1 'polypeptide(L)'
;MKNKTNNLRWSVIVVMVLMVMVPPQPVWSQLSQSAPKSFQELSQWPARERAQLQQKQTRFEQLGENEKQDLRQFHQTLQEDPARDQLTQIMRSYTQWLLALPSVERRRILSLPREERFVEVEKLVNEQKASRFKELLNSRLDFDDLSVVADWMNGWMKTEKINISKLALEVTENLSEDIQQRLAAIPDLATRLRMTIFASLEKIEMQKWTEMFPQWQQNTDQLLTTISPNAREIYEEAQGEREQLQLVMRWAYNAFLAKRFNWMNVDDRELAKFYQEELSAKDRDMVDRLPAEQYKATLRRLYFRYNRQPRLFEMNSGNGPPSGRLPIP
;
A
#
# COMPACT_ATOMS: atom_id res chain seq x y z
N MET A 1 36.30 0.43 -27.33
CA MET A 1 35.54 1.56 -26.76
C MET A 1 34.04 1.29 -26.79
N LYS A 2 33.53 0.21 -26.13
CA LYS A 2 32.07 -0.18 -26.16
C LYS A 2 31.41 -0.32 -24.81
N ASN A 3 32.07 0.00 -23.69
CA ASN A 3 31.49 -0.28 -22.34
C ASN A 3 31.00 0.96 -21.53
N LYS A 4 31.13 2.19 -22.07
CA LYS A 4 30.69 3.40 -21.33
C LYS A 4 29.18 3.68 -21.38
N THR A 5 28.49 3.23 -22.43
CA THR A 5 27.04 3.53 -22.60
C THR A 5 26.10 2.62 -21.79
N ASN A 6 26.55 1.43 -21.40
CA ASN A 6 25.72 0.54 -20.59
C ASN A 6 25.62 0.97 -19.13
N ASN A 7 26.67 1.56 -18.57
CA ASN A 7 26.65 2.03 -17.18
C ASN A 7 25.68 3.19 -16.95
N LEU A 8 25.44 4.03 -17.95
CA LEU A 8 24.51 5.16 -17.86
C LEU A 8 23.05 4.70 -17.87
N ARG A 9 22.72 3.66 -18.66
CA ARG A 9 21.35 3.11 -18.71
C ARG A 9 20.94 2.43 -17.40
N TRP A 10 21.84 1.76 -16.73
CA TRP A 10 21.60 1.13 -15.43
C TRP A 10 21.43 2.17 -14.30
N SER A 11 22.14 3.27 -14.35
CA SER A 11 21.97 4.38 -13.39
C SER A 11 20.55 4.99 -13.47
N VAL A 12 19.99 5.12 -14.67
CA VAL A 12 18.65 5.68 -14.88
C VAL A 12 17.55 4.75 -14.36
N ILE A 13 17.71 3.43 -14.53
CA ILE A 13 16.72 2.45 -14.03
C ILE A 13 16.69 2.42 -12.50
N VAL A 14 17.83 2.49 -11.83
CA VAL A 14 17.92 2.56 -10.36
C VAL A 14 17.31 3.85 -9.83
N VAL A 15 17.49 4.97 -10.55
CA VAL A 15 16.86 6.25 -10.23
C VAL A 15 15.34 6.15 -10.31
N MET A 16 14.80 5.48 -11.34
CA MET A 16 13.36 5.33 -11.52
C MET A 16 12.70 4.48 -10.44
N VAL A 17 13.34 3.39 -10.01
CA VAL A 17 12.82 2.51 -8.95
C VAL A 17 12.82 3.18 -7.57
N LEU A 18 13.80 4.06 -7.30
CA LEU A 18 13.89 4.77 -6.01
C LEU A 18 13.00 6.03 -5.95
N MET A 19 12.61 6.63 -7.09
CA MET A 19 11.73 7.81 -7.10
C MET A 19 10.30 7.53 -6.60
N VAL A 20 9.82 6.29 -6.71
CA VAL A 20 8.46 5.92 -6.28
C VAL A 20 8.35 5.76 -4.75
N MET A 21 9.45 5.87 -4.01
CA MET A 21 9.51 5.60 -2.57
C MET A 21 9.48 6.81 -1.64
N VAL A 22 9.23 8.00 -2.13
CA VAL A 22 9.15 9.16 -1.23
C VAL A 22 7.72 9.30 -0.71
N PRO A 23 7.42 8.86 0.54
CA PRO A 23 6.17 9.27 1.18
C PRO A 23 6.17 10.80 1.32
N PRO A 24 5.00 11.45 1.28
CA PRO A 24 4.93 12.88 1.55
C PRO A 24 5.56 13.13 2.92
N GLN A 25 6.70 13.79 2.93
CA GLN A 25 7.47 14.04 4.16
C GLN A 25 6.83 15.19 4.91
N PRO A 26 6.44 15.02 6.18
CA PRO A 26 6.20 16.17 7.02
C PRO A 26 7.54 16.86 7.31
N VAL A 27 7.67 18.10 6.83
CA VAL A 27 8.49 19.18 7.41
C VAL A 27 9.98 18.94 7.71
N TRP A 28 10.69 18.14 6.94
CA TRP A 28 12.17 18.06 7.04
C TRP A 28 12.90 18.92 5.98
N SER A 29 12.20 19.84 5.34
CA SER A 29 12.72 20.69 4.26
C SER A 29 13.68 21.82 4.73
N GLN A 30 14.09 21.84 6.00
CA GLN A 30 14.96 22.91 6.51
C GLN A 30 16.44 22.53 6.71
N LEU A 31 16.90 21.35 6.30
CA LEU A 31 18.29 20.97 6.47
C LEU A 31 19.11 20.97 5.17
N SER A 32 18.72 21.77 4.18
CA SER A 32 19.65 22.22 3.14
C SER A 32 20.50 23.39 3.66
N GLN A 33 21.09 23.22 4.84
CA GLN A 33 22.10 24.17 5.30
C GLN A 33 23.32 23.98 4.41
N SER A 34 23.62 25.00 3.62
CA SER A 34 24.90 25.14 2.94
C SER A 34 26.02 24.87 3.93
N ALA A 35 27.07 24.14 3.51
CA ALA A 35 28.23 23.91 4.35
C ALA A 35 28.68 25.24 4.99
N PRO A 36 28.99 25.25 6.28
CA PRO A 36 29.37 26.50 6.96
C PRO A 36 30.58 27.10 6.28
N LYS A 37 30.46 28.34 5.89
CA LYS A 37 31.55 29.07 5.21
C LYS A 37 32.61 29.61 6.16
N SER A 38 32.31 29.62 7.48
CA SER A 38 33.22 30.15 8.48
C SER A 38 33.11 29.42 9.81
N PHE A 39 34.15 29.49 10.63
CA PHE A 39 34.18 28.96 11.99
C PHE A 39 33.11 29.63 12.90
N GLN A 40 32.78 30.88 12.62
CA GLN A 40 31.73 31.61 13.36
C GLN A 40 30.34 31.04 13.11
N GLU A 41 30.03 30.62 11.89
CA GLU A 41 28.76 29.93 11.59
C GLU A 41 28.68 28.58 12.30
N LEU A 42 29.77 27.83 12.36
CA LEU A 42 29.84 26.58 13.10
C LEU A 42 29.57 26.75 14.60
N SER A 43 30.04 27.86 15.20
CA SER A 43 29.84 28.10 16.63
C SER A 43 28.36 28.32 16.98
N GLN A 44 27.55 28.77 16.02
CA GLN A 44 26.10 29.03 16.19
C GLN A 44 25.25 27.75 16.03
N TRP A 45 25.84 26.68 15.54
CA TRP A 45 25.10 25.43 15.37
C TRP A 45 24.75 24.78 16.71
N PRO A 46 23.59 24.05 16.79
CA PRO A 46 23.25 23.26 17.96
C PRO A 46 24.39 22.31 18.37
N ALA A 47 24.60 22.13 19.66
CA ALA A 47 25.66 21.28 20.19
C ALA A 47 25.67 19.85 19.59
N ARG A 48 24.46 19.29 19.35
CA ARG A 48 24.27 17.98 18.72
C ARG A 48 24.83 17.92 17.30
N GLU A 49 24.60 18.94 16.50
CA GLU A 49 25.07 19.00 15.12
C GLU A 49 26.59 19.18 15.05
N ARG A 50 27.14 20.01 15.93
CA ARG A 50 28.60 20.15 16.08
C ARG A 50 29.27 18.83 16.46
N ALA A 51 28.70 18.09 17.41
CA ALA A 51 29.21 16.77 17.81
C ALA A 51 29.15 15.77 16.65
N GLN A 52 28.08 15.78 15.86
CA GLN A 52 27.97 14.92 14.67
C GLN A 52 29.03 15.25 13.61
N LEU A 53 29.27 16.55 13.38
CA LEU A 53 30.30 16.99 12.44
C LEU A 53 31.67 16.57 12.91
N GLN A 54 32.00 16.76 14.18
CA GLN A 54 33.25 16.33 14.77
C GLN A 54 33.45 14.80 14.67
N GLN A 55 32.40 14.02 14.92
CA GLN A 55 32.45 12.58 14.74
C GLN A 55 32.71 12.19 13.29
N LYS A 56 32.10 12.87 12.31
CA LYS A 56 32.36 12.65 10.89
C LYS A 56 33.80 13.02 10.52
N GLN A 57 34.30 14.12 11.04
CA GLN A 57 35.70 14.53 10.84
C GLN A 57 36.65 13.48 11.39
N THR A 58 36.49 13.05 12.64
CA THR A 58 37.34 12.01 13.24
C THR A 58 37.31 10.72 12.40
N ARG A 59 36.15 10.29 11.91
CA ARG A 59 36.06 9.12 11.04
C ARG A 59 36.82 9.33 9.73
N PHE A 60 36.68 10.52 9.11
CA PHE A 60 37.40 10.83 7.88
C PHE A 60 38.92 10.83 8.10
N GLU A 61 39.40 11.38 9.21
CA GLU A 61 40.83 11.38 9.57
C GLU A 61 41.40 9.99 9.77
N GLN A 62 40.58 9.03 10.24
CA GLN A 62 40.94 7.62 10.43
C GLN A 62 41.04 6.80 9.15
N LEU A 63 40.50 7.32 8.02
CA LEU A 63 40.58 6.65 6.72
C LEU A 63 42.00 6.66 6.16
N GLY A 64 42.35 5.64 5.39
CA GLY A 64 43.57 5.61 4.61
C GLY A 64 43.63 6.70 3.54
N GLU A 65 44.83 7.10 3.14
CA GLU A 65 44.97 8.19 2.13
C GLU A 65 44.28 7.86 0.80
N ASN A 66 44.32 6.60 0.36
CA ASN A 66 43.60 6.17 -0.85
C ASN A 66 42.07 6.35 -0.69
N GLU A 67 41.50 5.94 0.45
CA GLU A 67 40.08 6.10 0.72
C GLU A 67 39.65 7.57 0.80
N LYS A 68 40.49 8.43 1.40
CA LYS A 68 40.27 9.88 1.41
C LYS A 68 40.27 10.46 0.01
N GLN A 69 41.20 10.01 -0.83
CA GLN A 69 41.28 10.44 -2.22
C GLN A 69 40.07 10.00 -3.03
N ASP A 70 39.65 8.75 -2.87
CA ASP A 70 38.46 8.21 -3.54
C ASP A 70 37.20 8.99 -3.13
N LEU A 71 37.05 9.33 -1.83
CA LEU A 71 35.93 10.13 -1.35
C LEU A 71 35.94 11.56 -1.92
N ARG A 72 37.13 12.19 -2.01
CA ARG A 72 37.25 13.52 -2.61
C ARG A 72 36.89 13.49 -4.10
N GLN A 73 37.40 12.51 -4.83
CA GLN A 73 37.11 12.32 -6.26
C GLN A 73 35.61 12.05 -6.48
N PHE A 74 35.00 11.18 -5.65
CA PHE A 74 33.57 10.92 -5.68
C PHE A 74 32.77 12.20 -5.43
N HIS A 75 33.14 12.98 -4.42
CA HIS A 75 32.48 14.25 -4.12
C HIS A 75 32.58 15.24 -5.29
N GLN A 76 33.75 15.35 -5.90
CA GLN A 76 33.94 16.21 -7.06
C GLN A 76 33.09 15.74 -8.24
N THR A 77 33.12 14.45 -8.58
CA THR A 77 32.29 13.89 -9.64
C THR A 77 30.81 14.15 -9.41
N LEU A 78 30.35 14.00 -8.16
CA LEU A 78 28.95 14.30 -7.78
C LEU A 78 28.62 15.79 -7.93
N GLN A 79 29.56 16.69 -7.62
CA GLN A 79 29.37 18.14 -7.76
C GLN A 79 29.25 18.59 -9.21
N GLU A 80 29.96 17.92 -10.11
CA GLU A 80 30.00 18.21 -11.56
C GLU A 80 28.85 17.52 -12.34
N ASP A 81 28.11 16.59 -11.68
CA ASP A 81 27.03 15.84 -12.32
C ASP A 81 25.77 16.72 -12.48
N PRO A 82 25.18 16.82 -13.68
CA PRO A 82 23.94 17.57 -13.92
C PRO A 82 22.76 17.09 -13.06
N ALA A 83 22.74 15.81 -12.67
CA ALA A 83 21.73 15.21 -11.82
C ALA A 83 22.07 15.22 -10.32
N ARG A 84 23.06 16.04 -9.90
CA ARG A 84 23.60 16.12 -8.54
C ARG A 84 22.53 16.11 -7.45
N ASP A 85 21.54 16.98 -7.57
CA ASP A 85 20.53 17.13 -6.51
C ASP A 85 19.66 15.87 -6.40
N GLN A 86 19.31 15.28 -7.53
CA GLN A 86 18.58 14.03 -7.61
C GLN A 86 19.39 12.87 -7.02
N LEU A 87 20.67 12.75 -7.40
CA LEU A 87 21.57 11.72 -6.86
C LEU A 87 21.75 11.88 -5.34
N THR A 88 21.92 13.11 -4.87
CA THR A 88 22.03 13.42 -3.44
C THR A 88 20.76 13.01 -2.68
N GLN A 89 19.59 13.27 -3.25
CA GLN A 89 18.33 12.85 -2.65
C GLN A 89 18.19 11.33 -2.57
N ILE A 90 18.55 10.63 -3.64
CA ILE A 90 18.57 9.16 -3.68
C ILE A 90 19.51 8.59 -2.61
N MET A 91 20.71 9.12 -2.50
CA MET A 91 21.68 8.68 -1.49
C MET A 91 21.17 8.90 -0.07
N ARG A 92 20.51 10.02 0.19
CA ARG A 92 19.88 10.29 1.50
C ARG A 92 18.76 9.30 1.80
N SER A 93 17.87 9.08 0.84
CA SER A 93 16.75 8.15 0.98
C SER A 93 17.24 6.72 1.20
N TYR A 94 18.25 6.28 0.44
CA TYR A 94 18.88 4.98 0.63
C TYR A 94 19.54 4.84 2.01
N THR A 95 20.23 5.87 2.47
CA THR A 95 20.86 5.86 3.79
C THR A 95 19.81 5.80 4.91
N GLN A 96 18.75 6.57 4.81
CA GLN A 96 17.64 6.54 5.77
C GLN A 96 16.96 5.17 5.80
N TRP A 97 16.69 4.60 4.63
CA TRP A 97 16.13 3.26 4.51
C TRP A 97 17.03 2.20 5.14
N LEU A 98 18.35 2.22 4.87
CA LEU A 98 19.31 1.32 5.51
C LEU A 98 19.31 1.46 7.04
N LEU A 99 19.21 2.68 7.56
CA LEU A 99 19.18 2.93 9.00
C LEU A 99 17.89 2.43 9.65
N ALA A 100 16.78 2.41 8.91
CA ALA A 100 15.50 1.88 9.37
C ALA A 100 15.46 0.34 9.43
N LEU A 101 16.35 -0.34 8.68
CA LEU A 101 16.43 -1.80 8.72
C LEU A 101 16.99 -2.33 10.07
N PRO A 102 16.55 -3.52 10.50
CA PRO A 102 17.17 -4.23 11.59
C PRO A 102 18.68 -4.37 11.41
N SER A 103 19.46 -4.29 12.50
CA SER A 103 20.93 -4.28 12.43
C SER A 103 21.53 -5.53 11.74
N VAL A 104 20.86 -6.66 11.85
CA VAL A 104 21.27 -7.93 11.20
C VAL A 104 21.10 -7.83 9.68
N GLU A 105 19.95 -7.37 9.21
CA GLU A 105 19.68 -7.22 7.77
C GLU A 105 20.59 -6.15 7.14
N ARG A 106 20.76 -5.03 7.82
CA ARG A 106 21.66 -3.97 7.37
C ARG A 106 23.08 -4.48 7.18
N ARG A 107 23.63 -5.25 8.15
CA ARG A 107 24.95 -5.86 8.02
C ARG A 107 25.02 -6.85 6.86
N ARG A 108 24.01 -7.68 6.70
CA ARG A 108 23.89 -8.62 5.58
C ARG A 108 23.95 -7.89 4.23
N ILE A 109 23.16 -6.85 4.04
CA ILE A 109 23.14 -6.07 2.79
C ILE A 109 24.51 -5.42 2.53
N LEU A 110 25.11 -4.81 3.55
CA LEU A 110 26.39 -4.13 3.40
C LEU A 110 27.57 -5.09 3.13
N SER A 111 27.47 -6.37 3.52
CA SER A 111 28.47 -7.39 3.24
C SER A 111 28.39 -7.99 1.83
N LEU A 112 27.28 -7.75 1.09
CA LEU A 112 27.12 -8.27 -0.25
C LEU A 112 28.01 -7.51 -1.27
N PRO A 113 28.50 -8.21 -2.31
CA PRO A 113 29.08 -7.57 -3.49
C PRO A 113 28.12 -6.56 -4.11
N ARG A 114 28.66 -5.58 -4.86
CA ARG A 114 27.85 -4.46 -5.36
C ARG A 114 26.65 -4.90 -6.17
N GLU A 115 26.82 -5.82 -7.10
CA GLU A 115 25.75 -6.31 -7.98
C GLU A 115 24.67 -7.06 -7.20
N GLU A 116 25.08 -7.95 -6.30
CA GLU A 116 24.15 -8.72 -5.46
C GLU A 116 23.39 -7.81 -4.49
N ARG A 117 24.06 -6.77 -3.98
CA ARG A 117 23.43 -5.76 -3.12
C ARG A 117 22.27 -5.05 -3.80
N PHE A 118 22.42 -4.72 -5.09
CA PHE A 118 21.35 -4.10 -5.86
C PHE A 118 20.12 -4.99 -5.95
N VAL A 119 20.31 -6.24 -6.33
CA VAL A 119 19.21 -7.22 -6.45
C VAL A 119 18.51 -7.40 -5.10
N GLU A 120 19.27 -7.51 -4.02
CA GLU A 120 18.71 -7.71 -2.70
C GLU A 120 17.96 -6.47 -2.18
N VAL A 121 18.48 -5.27 -2.43
CA VAL A 121 17.79 -4.02 -2.10
C VAL A 121 16.48 -3.90 -2.87
N GLU A 122 16.49 -4.16 -4.18
CA GLU A 122 15.27 -4.13 -5.01
C GLU A 122 14.23 -5.12 -4.50
N LYS A 123 14.64 -6.35 -4.17
CA LYS A 123 13.78 -7.37 -3.59
C LYS A 123 13.13 -6.91 -2.29
N LEU A 124 13.93 -6.44 -1.32
CA LEU A 124 13.42 -5.98 -0.02
C LEU A 124 12.48 -4.79 -0.14
N VAL A 125 12.81 -3.85 -1.03
CA VAL A 125 11.97 -2.70 -1.34
C VAL A 125 10.61 -3.15 -1.90
N ASN A 126 10.61 -4.10 -2.83
CA ASN A 126 9.38 -4.64 -3.41
C ASN A 126 8.57 -5.44 -2.39
N GLU A 127 9.21 -6.22 -1.52
CA GLU A 127 8.56 -6.93 -0.42
C GLU A 127 7.93 -5.95 0.59
N GLN A 128 8.62 -4.87 0.95
CA GLN A 128 8.07 -3.83 1.85
C GLN A 128 6.87 -3.11 1.22
N LYS A 129 6.95 -2.76 -0.07
CA LYS A 129 5.82 -2.18 -0.81
C LYS A 129 4.62 -3.13 -0.83
N ALA A 130 4.84 -4.39 -1.17
CA ALA A 130 3.79 -5.39 -1.20
C ALA A 130 3.14 -5.60 0.18
N SER A 131 3.96 -5.63 1.25
CA SER A 131 3.46 -5.75 2.62
C SER A 131 2.62 -4.54 3.03
N ARG A 132 3.13 -3.33 2.79
CA ARG A 132 2.39 -2.09 3.04
C ARG A 132 1.07 -2.05 2.27
N PHE A 133 1.10 -2.35 0.99
CA PHE A 133 -0.11 -2.36 0.18
C PHE A 133 -1.11 -3.42 0.66
N LYS A 134 -0.64 -4.59 1.08
CA LYS A 134 -1.50 -5.60 1.71
C LYS A 134 -2.14 -5.08 3.00
N GLU A 135 -1.43 -4.30 3.80
CA GLU A 135 -1.99 -3.65 5.00
C GLU A 135 -3.08 -2.64 4.62
N LEU A 136 -2.84 -1.80 3.61
CA LEU A 136 -3.85 -0.88 3.08
C LEU A 136 -5.09 -1.62 2.56
N LEU A 137 -4.93 -2.68 1.80
CA LEU A 137 -6.05 -3.50 1.32
C LEU A 137 -6.83 -4.17 2.45
N ASN A 138 -6.19 -4.41 3.60
CA ASN A 138 -6.83 -4.95 4.79
C ASN A 138 -7.39 -3.87 5.72
N SER A 139 -7.09 -2.59 5.47
CA SER A 139 -7.69 -1.48 6.21
C SER A 139 -9.21 -1.51 6.01
N ARG A 140 -9.92 -1.31 7.11
CA ARG A 140 -11.38 -1.41 7.09
C ARG A 140 -11.98 -0.03 7.11
N LEU A 141 -12.88 0.20 6.19
CA LEU A 141 -13.78 1.33 6.25
C LEU A 141 -14.77 1.17 7.41
N ASP A 142 -15.18 2.28 7.94
CA ASP A 142 -16.32 2.33 8.85
C ASP A 142 -17.62 1.96 8.13
N PHE A 143 -18.67 1.59 8.88
CA PHE A 143 -19.94 1.17 8.29
C PHE A 143 -20.61 2.29 7.48
N ASP A 144 -20.45 3.54 7.91
CA ASP A 144 -20.98 4.68 7.21
C ASP A 144 -20.29 4.86 5.86
N ASP A 145 -18.96 4.77 5.83
CA ASP A 145 -18.17 4.79 4.59
C ASP A 145 -18.51 3.61 3.67
N LEU A 146 -18.69 2.40 4.24
CA LEU A 146 -19.12 1.24 3.44
C LEU A 146 -20.48 1.47 2.79
N SER A 147 -21.42 2.15 3.46
CA SER A 147 -22.71 2.50 2.88
C SER A 147 -22.56 3.48 1.71
N VAL A 148 -21.75 4.53 1.90
CA VAL A 148 -21.42 5.50 0.85
C VAL A 148 -20.78 4.82 -0.36
N VAL A 149 -19.78 3.97 -0.13
CA VAL A 149 -19.11 3.21 -1.19
C VAL A 149 -20.07 2.27 -1.91
N ALA A 150 -21.00 1.61 -1.18
CA ALA A 150 -22.00 0.73 -1.78
C ALA A 150 -22.94 1.49 -2.72
N ASP A 151 -23.41 2.65 -2.32
CA ASP A 151 -24.33 3.47 -3.11
C ASP A 151 -23.62 4.10 -4.32
N TRP A 152 -22.40 4.60 -4.13
CA TRP A 152 -21.54 5.07 -5.20
C TRP A 152 -21.28 3.96 -6.25
N MET A 153 -20.86 2.76 -5.80
CA MET A 153 -20.60 1.64 -6.70
C MET A 153 -21.84 1.21 -7.47
N ASN A 154 -23.00 1.19 -6.83
CA ASN A 154 -24.27 0.89 -7.51
C ASN A 154 -24.63 1.94 -8.57
N GLY A 155 -24.39 3.23 -8.30
CA GLY A 155 -24.56 4.32 -9.26
C GLY A 155 -23.62 4.15 -10.44
N TRP A 156 -22.32 4.00 -10.18
CA TRP A 156 -21.30 3.81 -11.21
C TRP A 156 -21.58 2.60 -12.09
N MET A 157 -21.93 1.45 -11.50
CA MET A 157 -22.27 0.25 -12.27
C MET A 157 -23.52 0.38 -13.15
N LYS A 158 -24.49 1.20 -12.75
CA LYS A 158 -25.66 1.49 -13.61
C LYS A 158 -25.26 2.32 -14.81
N THR A 159 -24.41 3.34 -14.59
CA THR A 159 -23.92 4.22 -15.65
C THR A 159 -23.02 3.46 -16.63
N GLU A 160 -22.09 2.66 -16.12
CA GLU A 160 -21.08 1.95 -16.91
C GLU A 160 -21.48 0.53 -17.30
N LYS A 161 -22.77 0.18 -17.23
CA LYS A 161 -23.25 -1.20 -17.43
C LYS A 161 -22.73 -1.84 -18.72
N ILE A 162 -22.68 -1.11 -19.83
CA ILE A 162 -22.22 -1.62 -21.13
C ILE A 162 -20.74 -1.93 -21.10
N ASN A 163 -19.92 -1.00 -20.60
CA ASN A 163 -18.47 -1.16 -20.51
C ASN A 163 -18.11 -2.28 -19.55
N ILE A 164 -18.79 -2.36 -18.40
CA ILE A 164 -18.64 -3.43 -17.42
C ILE A 164 -18.95 -4.80 -18.03
N SER A 165 -20.04 -4.89 -18.83
CA SER A 165 -20.41 -6.16 -19.48
C SER A 165 -19.38 -6.58 -20.52
N LYS A 166 -18.84 -5.65 -21.31
CA LYS A 166 -17.76 -5.92 -22.27
C LYS A 166 -16.49 -6.40 -21.55
N LEU A 167 -16.07 -5.68 -20.50
CA LEU A 167 -14.91 -6.06 -19.73
C LEU A 167 -15.07 -7.45 -19.09
N ALA A 168 -16.24 -7.73 -18.50
CA ALA A 168 -16.52 -9.01 -17.86
C ALA A 168 -16.44 -10.18 -18.86
N LEU A 169 -16.94 -10.04 -20.08
CA LEU A 169 -16.84 -11.05 -21.12
C LEU A 169 -15.36 -11.32 -21.45
N GLU A 170 -14.62 -10.28 -21.71
CA GLU A 170 -13.21 -10.39 -22.10
C GLU A 170 -12.30 -10.99 -21.03
N VAL A 171 -12.51 -10.61 -19.77
CA VAL A 171 -11.68 -11.10 -18.66
C VAL A 171 -12.09 -12.50 -18.21
N THR A 172 -13.34 -12.92 -18.42
CA THR A 172 -13.81 -14.26 -18.02
C THR A 172 -12.99 -15.35 -18.70
N GLU A 173 -12.63 -15.17 -19.96
CA GLU A 173 -11.81 -16.15 -20.72
C GLU A 173 -10.41 -16.34 -20.11
N ASN A 174 -9.90 -15.33 -19.40
CA ASN A 174 -8.58 -15.33 -18.77
C ASN A 174 -8.60 -15.79 -17.29
N LEU A 175 -9.77 -16.11 -16.75
CA LEU A 175 -9.89 -16.64 -15.38
C LEU A 175 -9.67 -18.15 -15.40
N SER A 176 -9.26 -18.71 -14.25
CA SER A 176 -9.15 -20.17 -14.09
C SER A 176 -10.53 -20.84 -14.21
N GLU A 177 -10.57 -22.08 -14.70
CA GLU A 177 -11.81 -22.83 -14.87
C GLU A 177 -12.65 -22.91 -13.59
N ASP A 178 -12.00 -23.11 -12.43
CA ASP A 178 -12.67 -23.12 -11.12
C ASP A 178 -13.41 -21.79 -10.84
N ILE A 179 -12.77 -20.65 -11.14
CA ILE A 179 -13.40 -19.33 -10.98
C ILE A 179 -14.54 -19.16 -11.99
N GLN A 180 -14.36 -19.56 -13.23
CA GLN A 180 -15.39 -19.48 -14.26
C GLN A 180 -16.63 -20.31 -13.85
N GLN A 181 -16.45 -21.54 -13.36
CA GLN A 181 -17.53 -22.39 -12.88
C GLN A 181 -18.27 -21.75 -11.68
N ARG A 182 -17.54 -21.20 -10.71
CA ARG A 182 -18.15 -20.50 -9.56
C ARG A 182 -18.93 -19.26 -9.99
N LEU A 183 -18.41 -18.49 -10.93
CA LEU A 183 -19.10 -17.32 -11.47
C LEU A 183 -20.36 -17.73 -12.25
N ALA A 184 -20.30 -18.81 -13.05
CA ALA A 184 -21.43 -19.34 -13.79
C ALA A 184 -22.56 -19.82 -12.87
N ALA A 185 -22.23 -20.33 -11.68
CA ALA A 185 -23.20 -20.75 -10.68
C ALA A 185 -23.97 -19.59 -10.02
N ILE A 186 -23.56 -18.31 -10.24
CA ILE A 186 -24.27 -17.14 -9.71
C ILE A 186 -25.47 -16.83 -10.63
N PRO A 187 -26.72 -16.98 -10.16
CA PRO A 187 -27.88 -16.82 -11.02
C PRO A 187 -28.15 -15.35 -11.39
N ASP A 188 -27.89 -14.42 -10.46
CA ASP A 188 -28.07 -12.98 -10.72
C ASP A 188 -26.95 -12.41 -11.58
N LEU A 189 -27.31 -11.92 -12.78
CA LEU A 189 -26.35 -11.37 -13.74
C LEU A 189 -25.56 -10.18 -13.18
N ALA A 190 -26.20 -9.27 -12.44
CA ALA A 190 -25.54 -8.10 -11.92
C ALA A 190 -24.48 -8.49 -10.85
N THR A 191 -24.82 -9.45 -10.00
CA THR A 191 -23.88 -10.03 -9.04
C THR A 191 -22.73 -10.74 -9.75
N ARG A 192 -23.03 -11.53 -10.78
CA ARG A 192 -22.02 -12.23 -11.57
C ARG A 192 -21.02 -11.25 -12.19
N LEU A 193 -21.49 -10.19 -12.85
CA LEU A 193 -20.65 -9.15 -13.45
C LEU A 193 -19.74 -8.49 -12.41
N ARG A 194 -20.28 -8.12 -11.24
CA ARG A 194 -19.48 -7.56 -10.12
C ARG A 194 -18.39 -8.50 -9.69
N MET A 195 -18.73 -9.77 -9.47
CA MET A 195 -17.77 -10.78 -9.03
C MET A 195 -16.71 -11.06 -10.08
N THR A 196 -17.06 -11.04 -11.37
CA THR A 196 -16.09 -11.18 -12.46
C THR A 196 -15.07 -10.05 -12.44
N ILE A 197 -15.50 -8.80 -12.29
CA ILE A 197 -14.59 -7.65 -12.20
C ILE A 197 -13.69 -7.78 -10.98
N PHE A 198 -14.25 -8.08 -9.80
CA PHE A 198 -13.45 -8.23 -8.59
C PHE A 198 -12.41 -9.37 -8.70
N ALA A 199 -12.77 -10.47 -9.35
CA ALA A 199 -11.86 -11.61 -9.56
C ALA A 199 -10.74 -11.30 -10.58
N SER A 200 -10.94 -10.32 -11.44
CA SER A 200 -10.03 -9.98 -12.54
C SER A 200 -9.17 -8.74 -12.28
N LEU A 201 -9.42 -8.00 -11.22
CA LEU A 201 -8.74 -6.71 -10.96
C LEU A 201 -7.21 -6.78 -11.01
N GLU A 202 -6.63 -7.87 -10.50
CA GLU A 202 -5.18 -8.04 -10.51
C GLU A 202 -4.61 -8.26 -11.93
N LYS A 203 -5.46 -8.72 -12.86
CA LYS A 203 -5.09 -9.07 -14.23
C LYS A 203 -5.38 -7.97 -15.24
N ILE A 204 -6.19 -6.96 -14.85
CA ILE A 204 -6.56 -5.86 -15.75
C ILE A 204 -5.39 -4.86 -15.80
N GLU A 205 -4.95 -4.55 -17.01
CA GLU A 205 -3.96 -3.50 -17.24
C GLU A 205 -4.59 -2.11 -17.05
N MET A 206 -3.86 -1.20 -16.40
CA MET A 206 -4.36 0.16 -16.13
C MET A 206 -4.71 0.93 -17.39
N GLN A 207 -3.91 0.79 -18.45
CA GLN A 207 -4.21 1.43 -19.73
C GLN A 207 -5.59 1.01 -20.23
N LYS A 208 -5.87 -0.28 -20.24
CA LYS A 208 -7.16 -0.83 -20.65
C LYS A 208 -8.32 -0.35 -19.77
N TRP A 209 -8.09 -0.28 -18.45
CA TRP A 209 -9.07 0.27 -17.51
C TRP A 209 -9.42 1.71 -17.85
N THR A 210 -8.41 2.56 -18.07
CA THR A 210 -8.59 3.97 -18.37
C THR A 210 -9.29 4.19 -19.74
N GLU A 211 -8.96 3.35 -20.73
CA GLU A 211 -9.63 3.38 -22.04
C GLU A 211 -11.12 3.03 -21.94
N MET A 212 -11.46 2.04 -21.12
CA MET A 212 -12.86 1.60 -20.94
C MET A 212 -13.67 2.51 -20.01
N PHE A 213 -13.02 3.12 -19.03
CA PHE A 213 -13.65 3.96 -18.01
C PHE A 213 -12.96 5.33 -17.91
N PRO A 214 -13.06 6.17 -18.94
CA PRO A 214 -12.32 7.44 -18.99
C PRO A 214 -12.72 8.43 -17.87
N GLN A 215 -13.91 8.26 -17.28
CA GLN A 215 -14.39 9.09 -16.17
C GLN A 215 -14.11 8.48 -14.79
N TRP A 216 -13.35 7.39 -14.73
CA TRP A 216 -13.07 6.69 -13.46
C TRP A 216 -12.50 7.64 -12.40
N GLN A 217 -11.49 8.43 -12.76
CA GLN A 217 -10.85 9.35 -11.81
C GLN A 217 -11.87 10.37 -11.28
N GLN A 218 -12.65 10.99 -12.14
CA GLN A 218 -13.68 11.95 -11.74
C GLN A 218 -14.73 11.32 -10.80
N ASN A 219 -15.16 10.09 -11.10
CA ASN A 219 -16.09 9.36 -10.24
C ASN A 219 -15.49 9.02 -8.88
N THR A 220 -14.20 8.67 -8.86
CA THR A 220 -13.46 8.39 -7.61
C THR A 220 -13.28 9.67 -6.79
N ASP A 221 -12.95 10.80 -7.42
CA ASP A 221 -12.84 12.09 -6.73
C ASP A 221 -14.16 12.49 -6.07
N GLN A 222 -15.31 12.23 -6.72
CA GLN A 222 -16.62 12.43 -6.11
C GLN A 222 -16.83 11.54 -4.88
N LEU A 223 -16.44 10.26 -4.94
CA LEU A 223 -16.48 9.38 -3.78
C LEU A 223 -15.66 9.95 -2.63
N LEU A 224 -14.43 10.40 -2.91
CA LEU A 224 -13.50 10.93 -1.92
C LEU A 224 -14.02 12.20 -1.20
N THR A 225 -14.91 12.98 -1.84
CA THR A 225 -15.57 14.12 -1.17
C THR A 225 -16.60 13.69 -0.14
N THR A 226 -17.11 12.47 -0.24
CA THR A 226 -18.27 11.98 0.54
C THR A 226 -17.86 11.06 1.69
N ILE A 227 -16.75 10.36 1.58
CA ILE A 227 -16.22 9.46 2.62
C ILE A 227 -15.52 10.23 3.74
N SER A 228 -15.31 9.56 4.87
CA SER A 228 -14.65 10.13 6.05
C SER A 228 -13.21 10.59 5.77
N PRO A 229 -12.67 11.53 6.59
CA PRO A 229 -11.26 11.93 6.49
C PRO A 229 -10.29 10.75 6.64
N ASN A 230 -10.59 9.82 7.53
CA ASN A 230 -9.77 8.61 7.74
C ASN A 230 -9.72 7.72 6.49
N ALA A 231 -10.87 7.50 5.84
CA ALA A 231 -10.91 6.72 4.60
C ALA A 231 -10.15 7.44 3.46
N ARG A 232 -10.21 8.76 3.43
CA ARG A 232 -9.45 9.57 2.46
C ARG A 232 -7.95 9.47 2.69
N GLU A 233 -7.48 9.54 3.93
CA GLU A 233 -6.08 9.37 4.30
C GLU A 233 -5.55 7.99 3.83
N ILE A 234 -6.33 6.93 4.05
CA ILE A 234 -5.99 5.58 3.57
C ILE A 234 -5.86 5.56 2.04
N TYR A 235 -6.74 6.27 1.31
CA TYR A 235 -6.65 6.37 -0.16
C TYR A 235 -5.39 7.10 -0.61
N GLU A 236 -5.04 8.20 0.05
CA GLU A 236 -3.85 9.01 -0.25
C GLU A 236 -2.54 8.26 0.05
N GLU A 237 -2.57 7.29 0.94
CA GLU A 237 -1.43 6.41 1.19
C GLU A 237 -1.14 5.42 0.06
N ALA A 238 -2.12 5.13 -0.79
CA ALA A 238 -1.95 4.24 -1.95
C ALA A 238 -1.09 4.93 -3.02
N GLN A 239 -0.04 4.23 -3.47
CA GLN A 239 0.96 4.77 -4.38
C GLN A 239 0.62 4.50 -5.84
N GLY A 240 0.11 5.53 -6.51
CA GLY A 240 -0.20 5.47 -7.94
C GLY A 240 -1.58 4.90 -8.26
N GLU A 241 -2.01 5.16 -9.47
CA GLU A 241 -3.39 4.88 -9.95
C GLU A 241 -3.81 3.42 -9.80
N ARG A 242 -2.89 2.48 -9.97
CA ARG A 242 -3.20 1.04 -9.85
C ARG A 242 -3.54 0.64 -8.42
N GLU A 243 -2.76 1.09 -7.44
CA GLU A 243 -3.03 0.80 -6.03
C GLU A 243 -4.31 1.46 -5.58
N GLN A 244 -4.54 2.71 -6.00
CA GLN A 244 -5.78 3.45 -5.73
C GLN A 244 -7.00 2.74 -6.31
N LEU A 245 -6.94 2.29 -7.56
CA LEU A 245 -7.99 1.49 -8.18
C LEU A 245 -8.27 0.21 -7.37
N GLN A 246 -7.24 -0.56 -7.06
CA GLN A 246 -7.39 -1.81 -6.32
C GLN A 246 -7.98 -1.58 -4.93
N LEU A 247 -7.59 -0.50 -4.25
CA LEU A 247 -8.10 -0.12 -2.93
C LEU A 247 -9.59 0.23 -3.00
N VAL A 248 -9.99 1.13 -3.91
CA VAL A 248 -11.41 1.52 -4.10
C VAL A 248 -12.27 0.31 -4.46
N MET A 249 -11.78 -0.55 -5.35
CA MET A 249 -12.51 -1.75 -5.73
C MET A 249 -12.57 -2.78 -4.58
N ARG A 250 -11.56 -2.84 -3.72
CA ARG A 250 -11.60 -3.64 -2.50
C ARG A 250 -12.65 -3.12 -1.53
N TRP A 251 -12.75 -1.82 -1.37
CA TRP A 251 -13.81 -1.18 -0.59
C TRP A 251 -15.19 -1.48 -1.17
N ALA A 252 -15.35 -1.34 -2.48
CA ALA A 252 -16.59 -1.67 -3.18
C ALA A 252 -16.99 -3.14 -3.01
N TYR A 253 -16.03 -4.05 -3.06
CA TYR A 253 -16.26 -5.47 -2.77
C TYR A 253 -16.73 -5.70 -1.32
N ASN A 254 -16.05 -5.08 -0.35
CA ASN A 254 -16.42 -5.19 1.05
C ASN A 254 -17.82 -4.59 1.32
N ALA A 255 -18.11 -3.44 0.70
CA ALA A 255 -19.41 -2.80 0.78
C ALA A 255 -20.55 -3.65 0.15
N PHE A 256 -20.26 -4.28 -0.99
CA PHE A 256 -21.18 -5.23 -1.61
C PHE A 256 -21.47 -6.43 -0.70
N LEU A 257 -20.43 -7.03 -0.10
CA LEU A 257 -20.61 -8.12 0.85
C LEU A 257 -21.40 -7.68 2.09
N ALA A 258 -21.07 -6.51 2.64
CA ALA A 258 -21.77 -5.95 3.78
C ALA A 258 -23.27 -5.76 3.52
N LYS A 259 -23.62 -5.26 2.31
CA LYS A 259 -25.02 -5.10 1.89
C LYS A 259 -25.71 -6.44 1.65
N ARG A 260 -25.04 -7.38 0.95
CA ARG A 260 -25.59 -8.70 0.62
C ARG A 260 -25.92 -9.53 1.87
N PHE A 261 -25.04 -9.48 2.85
CA PHE A 261 -25.22 -10.24 4.10
C PHE A 261 -25.91 -9.43 5.19
N ASN A 262 -26.55 -8.33 4.83
CA ASN A 262 -27.28 -7.44 5.73
C ASN A 262 -26.44 -6.90 6.93
N TRP A 263 -25.13 -6.86 6.77
CA TRP A 263 -24.21 -6.44 7.84
C TRP A 263 -24.42 -4.99 8.29
N MET A 264 -24.96 -4.16 7.38
CA MET A 264 -25.25 -2.75 7.67
C MET A 264 -26.55 -2.55 8.46
N ASN A 265 -27.44 -3.56 8.46
CA ASN A 265 -28.79 -3.44 9.04
C ASN A 265 -28.94 -4.22 10.35
N VAL A 266 -27.84 -4.66 10.98
CA VAL A 266 -27.92 -5.27 12.31
C VAL A 266 -28.36 -4.22 13.30
N ASP A 267 -29.54 -4.40 13.87
CA ASP A 267 -30.13 -3.46 14.80
C ASP A 267 -29.44 -3.51 16.18
N ASP A 268 -29.65 -2.47 16.96
CA ASP A 268 -29.03 -2.35 18.28
C ASP A 268 -29.52 -3.42 19.26
N ARG A 269 -30.72 -4.00 19.07
CA ARG A 269 -31.27 -5.09 19.89
C ARG A 269 -30.53 -6.38 19.59
N GLU A 270 -30.31 -6.67 18.34
CA GLU A 270 -29.55 -7.85 17.89
C GLU A 270 -28.09 -7.79 18.37
N LEU A 271 -27.46 -6.62 18.29
CA LEU A 271 -26.13 -6.41 18.84
C LEU A 271 -26.09 -6.56 20.37
N ALA A 272 -27.10 -6.04 21.08
CA ALA A 272 -27.19 -6.19 22.52
C ALA A 272 -27.40 -7.66 22.93
N LYS A 273 -28.24 -8.40 22.21
CA LYS A 273 -28.42 -9.84 22.41
C LYS A 273 -27.13 -10.60 22.17
N PHE A 274 -26.44 -10.35 21.06
CA PHE A 274 -25.15 -10.94 20.75
C PHE A 274 -24.10 -10.67 21.84
N TYR A 275 -24.01 -9.42 22.31
CA TYR A 275 -23.11 -9.06 23.40
C TYR A 275 -23.39 -9.86 24.68
N GLN A 276 -24.67 -10.03 25.04
CA GLN A 276 -25.06 -10.72 26.27
C GLN A 276 -24.94 -12.23 26.19
N GLU A 277 -25.33 -12.83 25.07
CA GLU A 277 -25.57 -14.28 24.96
C GLU A 277 -24.40 -15.01 24.24
N GLU A 278 -23.80 -14.39 23.24
CA GLU A 278 -22.89 -15.09 22.31
C GLU A 278 -21.42 -14.68 22.46
N LEU A 279 -21.17 -13.44 22.91
CA LEU A 279 -19.80 -12.91 22.96
C LEU A 279 -19.01 -13.55 24.11
N SER A 280 -17.79 -13.98 23.83
CA SER A 280 -16.91 -14.54 24.86
C SER A 280 -16.59 -13.51 25.95
N ALA A 281 -16.35 -13.98 27.20
CA ALA A 281 -15.98 -13.09 28.29
C ALA A 281 -14.73 -12.23 27.97
N LYS A 282 -13.76 -12.80 27.25
CA LYS A 282 -12.55 -12.10 26.81
C LYS A 282 -12.88 -10.97 25.82
N ASP A 283 -13.76 -11.23 24.86
CA ASP A 283 -14.11 -10.23 23.85
C ASP A 283 -15.01 -9.16 24.45
N ARG A 284 -15.87 -9.51 25.44
CA ARG A 284 -16.64 -8.52 26.22
C ARG A 284 -15.74 -7.56 26.98
N ASP A 285 -14.79 -8.08 27.76
CA ASP A 285 -13.82 -7.26 28.49
C ASP A 285 -13.01 -6.34 27.55
N MET A 286 -12.68 -6.83 26.35
CA MET A 286 -12.02 -6.00 25.31
C MET A 286 -12.93 -4.88 24.82
N VAL A 287 -14.18 -5.18 24.51
CA VAL A 287 -15.15 -4.19 23.98
C VAL A 287 -15.50 -3.15 25.05
N ASP A 288 -15.63 -3.54 26.30
CA ASP A 288 -15.97 -2.64 27.42
C ASP A 288 -14.88 -1.60 27.73
N ARG A 289 -13.64 -1.88 27.33
CA ARG A 289 -12.51 -0.94 27.48
C ARG A 289 -12.39 0.06 26.35
N LEU A 290 -13.21 -0.06 25.29
CA LEU A 290 -13.13 0.82 24.14
C LEU A 290 -13.85 2.16 24.41
N PRO A 291 -13.37 3.26 23.80
CA PRO A 291 -14.12 4.50 23.74
C PRO A 291 -15.51 4.28 23.11
N ALA A 292 -16.51 5.06 23.56
CA ALA A 292 -17.89 4.92 23.10
C ALA A 292 -18.06 4.93 21.57
N GLU A 293 -17.24 5.73 20.89
CA GLU A 293 -17.22 5.82 19.43
C GLU A 293 -16.77 4.52 18.74
N GLN A 294 -15.88 3.75 19.39
CA GLN A 294 -15.33 2.52 18.85
C GLN A 294 -16.14 1.28 19.30
N TYR A 295 -16.91 1.40 20.38
CA TYR A 295 -17.66 0.31 20.97
C TYR A 295 -18.60 -0.36 19.97
N LYS A 296 -19.51 0.41 19.37
CA LYS A 296 -20.55 -0.11 18.45
C LYS A 296 -19.92 -0.70 17.18
N ALA A 297 -18.92 -0.05 16.62
CA ALA A 297 -18.19 -0.53 15.43
C ALA A 297 -17.47 -1.86 15.72
N THR A 298 -16.84 -1.97 16.88
CA THR A 298 -16.13 -3.20 17.27
C THR A 298 -17.11 -4.33 17.58
N LEU A 299 -18.21 -4.04 18.27
CA LEU A 299 -19.25 -5.02 18.57
C LEU A 299 -19.88 -5.58 17.28
N ARG A 300 -20.22 -4.73 16.32
CA ARG A 300 -20.65 -5.16 14.97
C ARG A 300 -19.61 -6.05 14.30
N ARG A 301 -18.34 -5.68 14.38
CA ARG A 301 -17.23 -6.46 13.83
C ARG A 301 -17.12 -7.86 14.42
N LEU A 302 -17.33 -7.98 15.74
CA LEU A 302 -17.35 -9.26 16.45
C LEU A 302 -18.60 -10.08 16.08
N TYR A 303 -19.76 -9.44 16.04
CA TYR A 303 -21.01 -10.08 15.59
C TYR A 303 -20.81 -10.81 14.25
N PHE A 304 -20.19 -10.14 13.26
CA PHE A 304 -19.92 -10.77 11.96
C PHE A 304 -18.80 -11.80 12.00
N ARG A 305 -17.88 -11.72 12.93
CA ARG A 305 -16.86 -12.76 13.12
C ARG A 305 -17.46 -14.04 13.67
N TYR A 306 -18.38 -13.93 14.62
CA TYR A 306 -19.04 -15.04 15.27
C TYR A 306 -20.09 -15.67 14.36
N ASN A 307 -20.88 -14.87 13.70
CA ASN A 307 -21.96 -15.29 12.79
C ASN A 307 -21.46 -15.51 11.35
N ARG A 308 -20.20 -15.87 11.17
CA ARG A 308 -19.64 -16.15 9.85
C ARG A 308 -20.42 -17.26 9.16
N GLN A 309 -21.23 -16.87 8.17
CA GLN A 309 -21.52 -17.77 7.08
C GLN A 309 -20.22 -18.02 6.30
N PRO A 310 -19.98 -19.26 5.80
CA PRO A 310 -18.73 -19.64 5.19
C PRO A 310 -18.33 -18.64 4.11
N ARG A 311 -17.08 -18.18 4.15
CA ARG A 311 -16.50 -17.27 3.16
C ARG A 311 -16.70 -17.86 1.78
N LEU A 312 -17.55 -17.24 0.98
CA LEU A 312 -17.79 -17.64 -0.42
C LEU A 312 -16.51 -17.52 -1.27
N PHE A 313 -15.48 -16.83 -0.76
CA PHE A 313 -14.22 -16.63 -1.45
C PHE A 313 -13.06 -16.48 -0.43
N GLU A 314 -12.55 -17.57 0.08
CA GLU A 314 -11.14 -17.63 0.43
C GLU A 314 -10.37 -17.86 -0.87
N MET A 315 -10.28 -16.83 -1.69
CA MET A 315 -9.38 -16.83 -2.83
C MET A 315 -7.98 -16.47 -2.35
N ASN A 316 -7.09 -17.45 -2.42
CA ASN A 316 -5.65 -17.35 -2.22
C ASN A 316 -5.13 -17.22 -0.78
N SER A 317 -5.25 -18.27 -0.01
CA SER A 317 -4.12 -18.75 0.77
C SER A 317 -3.91 -20.21 0.39
N GLY A 318 -2.93 -20.46 -0.44
CA GLY A 318 -2.50 -21.79 -0.80
C GLY A 318 -2.18 -22.62 0.44
N ASN A 319 -2.60 -23.89 0.43
CA ASN A 319 -2.39 -24.97 1.36
C ASN A 319 -3.44 -25.14 2.48
N GLY A 320 -4.52 -25.83 2.10
CA GLY A 320 -5.39 -26.56 2.99
C GLY A 320 -6.47 -27.30 2.17
N PRO A 321 -6.67 -28.60 2.35
CA PRO A 321 -7.69 -29.32 1.61
C PRO A 321 -9.09 -28.79 1.96
N PRO A 322 -10.02 -28.72 1.01
CA PRO A 322 -11.38 -28.29 1.27
C PRO A 322 -12.08 -29.31 2.16
N SER A 323 -12.34 -28.95 3.42
CA SER A 323 -13.31 -29.70 4.23
C SER A 323 -14.69 -29.45 3.63
N GLY A 324 -15.13 -30.39 2.82
CA GLY A 324 -16.43 -30.38 2.21
C GLY A 324 -17.54 -30.48 3.27
N ARG A 325 -18.36 -29.45 3.32
CA ARG A 325 -19.81 -29.52 3.58
C ARG A 325 -20.44 -28.22 3.10
N LEU A 326 -21.02 -28.28 1.90
CA LEU A 326 -22.03 -27.31 1.49
C LEU A 326 -23.32 -27.59 2.28
N PRO A 327 -23.97 -26.60 2.87
CA PRO A 327 -25.35 -26.77 3.23
C PRO A 327 -26.20 -26.68 1.94
N ILE A 328 -26.94 -27.73 1.69
CA ILE A 328 -28.01 -27.82 0.70
C ILE A 328 -29.24 -27.03 1.24
N PRO A 329 -30.10 -26.52 0.35
CA PRO A 329 -31.00 -25.38 0.45
C PRO A 329 -31.97 -25.39 1.61
#